data_c9dc20eb8813c2bdce54c1320c9bfd81
#
_entry.id   c9dc20eb8813c2bdce54c1320c9bfd81
#
_cell.length_a   1.000
_cell.length_b   1.000
_cell.length_c   1.000
_cell.angle_alpha   90.00
_cell.angle_beta   90.00
_cell.angle_gamma   90.00
#
_symmetry.space_group_name_H-M   'P 1'
#
loop_
_entity.id
_entity.type
_entity.pdbx_description
1 polymer ?
#
loop_
_entity_poly.entity_id
_entity_poly.type
_entity_poly.pdbx_seq_one_letter_code
_entity_poly.pdbx_strand_id
1 'polypeptide(L)'
;MTEEILQAYKELEAAVERYTRLLHEHVTMLQNIEPPGSDRVVRLTAGSKAMTDSAAIYLSYAKYVAHGMPTSDEMIEDNFQG
;
A
#
# COMPACT_ATOMS: atom_id res chain seq x y z
N MET A 1 14.40 4.00 19.88
CA MET A 1 13.76 2.92 19.09
C MET A 1 12.47 3.35 18.44
N THR A 2 11.56 3.99 19.18
CA THR A 2 10.28 4.44 18.59
C THR A 2 10.46 5.40 17.43
N GLU A 3 11.41 6.33 17.55
CA GLU A 3 11.68 7.26 16.47
C GLU A 3 12.23 6.57 15.24
N GLU A 4 13.06 5.56 15.44
CA GLU A 4 13.63 4.81 14.33
C GLU A 4 12.54 4.02 13.61
N ILE A 5 11.62 3.43 14.35
CA ILE A 5 10.51 2.68 13.75
C ILE A 5 9.59 3.62 12.99
N LEU A 6 9.29 4.79 13.56
CA LEU A 6 8.45 5.77 12.89
C LEU A 6 9.09 6.27 11.59
N GLN A 7 10.39 6.55 11.64
CA GLN A 7 11.10 6.99 10.45
C GLN A 7 11.11 5.90 9.38
N ALA A 8 11.38 4.66 9.79
CA ALA A 8 11.36 3.53 8.87
C ALA A 8 9.96 3.31 8.27
N TYR A 9 8.92 3.49 9.07
CA TYR A 9 7.55 3.40 8.58
C TYR A 9 7.28 4.44 7.49
N LYS A 10 7.70 5.69 7.72
CA LYS A 10 7.50 6.76 6.75
C LYS A 10 8.20 6.46 5.43
N GLU A 11 9.41 5.91 5.52
CA GLU A 11 10.16 5.53 4.32
C GLU A 11 9.49 4.37 3.59
N LEU A 12 9.01 3.41 4.34
CA LEU A 12 8.28 2.27 3.77
C LEU A 12 7.00 2.73 3.08
N GLU A 13 6.23 3.57 3.74
CA GLU A 13 4.98 4.10 3.18
C GLU A 13 5.25 4.82 1.87
N ALA A 14 6.25 5.70 1.85
CA ALA A 14 6.61 6.45 0.65
C ALA A 14 7.04 5.51 -0.48
N ALA A 15 7.82 4.48 -0.15
CA ALA A 15 8.29 3.52 -1.15
C ALA A 15 7.14 2.70 -1.72
N VAL A 16 6.20 2.27 -0.86
CA VAL A 16 5.03 1.51 -1.30
C VAL A 16 4.14 2.36 -2.19
N GLU A 17 3.92 3.62 -1.82
CA GLU A 17 3.12 4.53 -2.64
C GLU A 17 3.74 4.73 -4.01
N ARG A 18 5.05 4.91 -4.06
CA ARG A 18 5.76 5.07 -5.32
C ARG A 18 5.65 3.81 -6.17
N TYR A 19 5.89 2.66 -5.57
CA TYR A 19 5.82 1.38 -6.28
C TYR A 19 4.40 1.14 -6.83
N THR A 20 3.39 1.38 -6.01
CA THR A 20 1.99 1.19 -6.41
C THR A 20 1.62 2.09 -7.58
N ARG A 21 2.05 3.35 -7.55
CA ARG A 21 1.79 4.28 -8.64
C ARG A 21 2.44 3.81 -9.94
N LEU A 22 3.73 3.44 -9.87
CA LEU A 22 4.46 2.95 -11.04
C LEU A 22 3.85 1.67 -11.59
N LEU A 23 3.39 0.80 -10.70
CA LEU A 23 2.75 -0.45 -11.09
C LEU A 23 1.44 -0.18 -11.83
N HIS A 24 0.62 0.75 -11.32
CA HIS A 24 -0.63 1.11 -11.99
C HIS A 24 -0.38 1.72 -13.37
N GLU A 25 0.65 2.56 -13.49
CA GLU A 25 1.04 3.12 -14.78
C GLU A 25 1.45 2.03 -15.75
N HIS A 26 2.18 1.04 -15.26
CA HIS A 26 2.62 -0.08 -16.08
C HIS A 26 1.45 -0.93 -16.55
N VAL A 27 0.49 -1.20 -15.65
CA VAL A 27 -0.74 -1.93 -16.00
C VAL A 27 -1.50 -1.18 -17.11
N THR A 28 -1.67 0.13 -16.95
CA THR A 28 -2.36 0.96 -17.93
C THR A 28 -1.66 0.91 -19.29
N MET A 29 -0.33 0.98 -19.29
CA MET A 29 0.45 0.89 -20.51
C MET A 29 0.20 -0.45 -21.23
N LEU A 30 0.26 -1.55 -20.48
CA LEU A 30 0.05 -2.87 -21.07
C LEU A 30 -1.37 -3.04 -21.58
N GLN A 31 -2.36 -2.49 -20.90
CA GLN A 31 -3.74 -2.53 -21.36
C GLN A 31 -3.90 -1.83 -22.70
N ASN A 32 -3.09 -0.80 -22.95
CA ASN A 32 -3.17 -0.05 -24.21
C ASN A 32 -2.46 -0.74 -25.37
N ILE A 33 -1.43 -1.54 -25.10
CA ILE A 33 -0.62 -2.14 -26.17
C ILE A 33 -0.89 -3.62 -26.41
N GLU A 34 -1.58 -4.31 -25.48
CA GLU A 34 -1.88 -5.73 -25.64
C GLU A 34 -3.35 -5.97 -25.94
N PRO A 35 -3.67 -7.09 -26.58
CA PRO A 35 -5.07 -7.41 -26.89
C PRO A 35 -5.90 -7.54 -25.61
N PRO A 36 -7.18 -7.17 -25.67
CA PRO A 36 -8.08 -7.37 -24.53
C PRO A 36 -8.09 -8.84 -24.14
N GLY A 37 -8.02 -9.10 -22.82
CA GLY A 37 -8.01 -10.45 -22.32
C GLY A 37 -6.67 -11.16 -22.38
N SER A 38 -5.60 -10.44 -22.76
CA SER A 38 -4.25 -10.97 -22.72
C SER A 38 -3.97 -11.59 -21.35
N ASP A 39 -3.40 -12.79 -21.32
CA ASP A 39 -3.08 -13.49 -20.09
C ASP A 39 -2.17 -12.64 -19.20
N ARG A 40 -1.17 -11.99 -19.79
CA ARG A 40 -0.25 -11.14 -19.04
C ARG A 40 -0.97 -9.96 -18.39
N VAL A 41 -1.87 -9.31 -19.12
CA VAL A 41 -2.63 -8.17 -18.59
C VAL A 41 -3.56 -8.63 -17.48
N VAL A 42 -4.28 -9.74 -17.67
CA VAL A 42 -5.18 -10.27 -16.67
C VAL A 42 -4.44 -10.60 -15.38
N ARG A 43 -3.31 -11.29 -15.50
CA ARG A 43 -2.52 -11.72 -14.34
C ARG A 43 -1.91 -10.53 -13.62
N LEU A 44 -1.38 -9.57 -14.36
CA LEU A 44 -0.76 -8.38 -13.76
C LEU A 44 -1.81 -7.51 -13.06
N THR A 45 -2.98 -7.36 -13.67
CA THR A 45 -4.08 -6.59 -13.08
C THR A 45 -4.52 -7.20 -11.75
N ALA A 46 -4.71 -8.52 -11.74
CA ALA A 46 -5.09 -9.23 -10.52
C ALA A 46 -4.00 -9.16 -9.47
N GLY A 47 -2.74 -9.34 -9.88
CA GLY A 47 -1.60 -9.26 -8.97
C GLY A 47 -1.43 -7.87 -8.38
N SER A 48 -1.64 -6.85 -9.19
CA SER A 48 -1.55 -5.46 -8.76
C SER A 48 -2.58 -5.17 -7.67
N LYS A 49 -3.81 -5.62 -7.87
CA LYS A 49 -4.86 -5.44 -6.87
C LYS A 49 -4.51 -6.18 -5.58
N ALA A 50 -4.06 -7.43 -5.69
CA ALA A 50 -3.69 -8.23 -4.52
C ALA A 50 -2.56 -7.56 -3.72
N MET A 51 -1.53 -7.07 -4.41
CA MET A 51 -0.41 -6.39 -3.76
C MET A 51 -0.86 -5.10 -3.09
N THR A 52 -1.71 -4.33 -3.75
CA THR A 52 -2.23 -3.08 -3.18
C THR A 52 -3.04 -3.35 -1.92
N ASP A 53 -3.90 -4.37 -1.95
CA ASP A 53 -4.71 -4.74 -0.80
C ASP A 53 -3.84 -5.23 0.36
N SER A 54 -2.86 -6.09 0.07
CA SER A 54 -1.94 -6.60 1.09
C SER A 54 -1.09 -5.50 1.70
N ALA A 55 -0.61 -4.57 0.85
CA ALA A 55 0.19 -3.45 1.34
C ALA A 55 -0.64 -2.55 2.26
N ALA A 56 -1.91 -2.32 1.95
CA ALA A 56 -2.78 -1.52 2.79
C ALA A 56 -2.93 -2.14 4.17
N ILE A 57 -3.08 -3.46 4.24
CA ILE A 57 -3.19 -4.16 5.51
C ILE A 57 -1.86 -4.07 6.28
N TYR A 58 -0.76 -4.35 5.60
CA TYR A 58 0.56 -4.28 6.22
C TYR A 58 0.85 -2.89 6.75
N LEU A 59 0.62 -1.86 5.93
CA LEU A 59 0.90 -0.48 6.32
C LEU A 59 0.01 -0.02 7.46
N SER A 60 -1.22 -0.49 7.51
CA SER A 60 -2.12 -0.17 8.61
C SER A 60 -1.56 -0.65 9.94
N TYR A 61 -1.10 -1.91 9.98
CA TYR A 61 -0.51 -2.45 11.18
C TYR A 61 0.85 -1.82 11.49
N ALA A 62 1.66 -1.59 10.45
CA ALA A 62 2.96 -0.95 10.60
C ALA A 62 2.82 0.45 11.18
N LYS A 63 1.79 1.19 10.75
CA LYS A 63 1.49 2.52 11.28
C LYS A 63 1.13 2.44 12.76
N TYR A 64 0.30 1.48 13.11
CA TYR A 64 -0.09 1.25 14.50
C TYR A 64 1.14 1.03 15.39
N VAL A 65 2.05 0.16 14.94
CA VAL A 65 3.28 -0.13 15.69
C VAL A 65 4.17 1.12 15.75
N ALA A 66 4.30 1.84 14.62
CA ALA A 66 5.15 3.02 14.53
C ALA A 66 4.70 4.13 15.46
N HIS A 67 3.42 4.20 15.77
CA HIS A 67 2.86 5.20 16.69
C HIS A 67 2.79 4.71 18.13
N GLY A 68 3.48 3.61 18.44
CA GLY A 68 3.61 3.13 19.82
C GLY A 68 2.45 2.30 20.30
N MET A 69 1.69 1.71 19.39
CA MET A 69 0.57 0.83 19.70
C MET A 69 -0.44 1.50 20.64
N PRO A 70 -1.06 2.61 20.18
CA PRO A 70 -1.96 3.38 21.04
C PRO A 70 -3.15 2.55 21.52
N THR A 71 -3.81 3.05 22.57
CA THR A 71 -5.00 2.37 23.12
C THR A 71 -6.14 2.43 22.11
N SER A 72 -7.14 1.58 22.35
CA SER A 72 -8.33 1.54 21.48
C SER A 72 -9.01 2.91 21.32
N ASP A 73 -9.05 3.68 22.40
CA ASP A 73 -9.67 4.99 22.38
C ASP A 73 -8.91 5.95 21.47
N GLU A 74 -7.59 5.92 21.55
CA GLU A 74 -6.74 6.75 20.68
C GLU A 74 -6.88 6.35 19.22
N MET A 75 -6.98 5.06 18.96
CA MET A 75 -7.18 4.56 17.60
C MET A 75 -8.53 4.97 17.02
N ILE A 76 -9.58 4.97 17.83
CA ILE A 76 -10.90 5.39 17.39
C ILE A 76 -10.89 6.85 16.96
N GLU A 77 -10.23 7.71 17.74
CA GLU A 77 -10.10 9.12 17.37
C GLU A 77 -9.37 9.28 16.04
N ASP A 78 -8.27 8.53 15.86
CA ASP A 78 -7.52 8.58 14.61
C ASP A 78 -8.37 8.14 13.44
N ASN A 79 -9.18 7.12 13.62
CA ASN A 79 -10.04 6.61 12.54
C ASN A 79 -11.09 7.64 12.13
N PHE A 80 -11.63 8.38 13.07
CA PHE A 80 -12.61 9.41 12.76
C PHE A 80 -11.98 10.60 12.04
N GLN A 81 -10.73 10.85 12.28
CA GLN A 81 -10.01 11.94 11.63
C GLN A 81 -9.43 11.53 10.28
N GLY A 82 -9.21 10.29 10.09
CA GLY A 82 -8.70 9.76 8.83
C GLY A 82 -9.78 9.63 7.81
#